data_1cb176df7250e0d07e3f3240ec55941f
#
_entry.id   1cb176df7250e0d07e3f3240ec55941f
#
_cell.length_a   1.000
_cell.length_b   1.000
_cell.length_c   1.000
_cell.angle_alpha   90.00
_cell.angle_beta   90.00
_cell.angle_gamma   90.00
#
_symmetry.space_group_name_H-M   'P 1'
#
loop_
_entity.id
_entity.type
_entity.pdbx_description
1 polymer ?
#
loop_
_entity_poly.entity_id
_entity_poly.type
_entity_poly.pdbx_seq_one_letter_code
_entity_poly.pdbx_strand_id
1 'polypeptide(L)'
;AKTLTGWGRTQPSTAQVLSTSDPEEIIRAVSMVADDNQTKPSYLKRGVIARGRGRSYGDPAANSGGLVIDMEPLNTIHSIDPDTAIVDVDAGVTLDQLMKAALPYGLWVPVLPGTRQVTIGGAIGPDIHGKNHHSAGSFGNHVRSMELLVADGRVLHLEPAGTPDDPDGSLFWATVGGMGLTGIILRATIEMTRTETAYFIADGDVTHTLDETIAFHSDGSEVNYTYSSAWFDAISAPPALGQATISRGSLATLDQLQEYAPKLAKDPLKFNAPQLLTVPD
;
A
#
# COMPACT_ATOMS: atom_id res chain seq x y z
N ALA A 1 4.00 -17.61 20.71
CA ALA A 1 4.62 -17.73 19.39
C ALA A 1 3.59 -18.16 18.36
N LYS A 2 3.70 -17.66 17.12
CA LYS A 2 2.84 -18.01 15.99
C LYS A 2 3.71 -18.34 14.78
N THR A 3 3.22 -19.26 13.92
CA THR A 3 3.82 -19.50 12.62
C THR A 3 3.17 -18.59 11.60
N LEU A 4 3.99 -17.81 10.90
CA LEU A 4 3.59 -16.81 9.92
C LEU A 4 4.19 -17.14 8.56
N THR A 5 3.48 -16.78 7.49
CA THR A 5 3.98 -16.90 6.11
C THR A 5 3.72 -15.59 5.35
N GLY A 6 4.45 -15.35 4.25
CA GLY A 6 4.03 -14.41 3.23
C GLY A 6 2.80 -14.91 2.46
N TRP A 7 2.27 -14.08 1.58
CA TRP A 7 1.12 -14.46 0.73
C TRP A 7 1.41 -15.68 -0.17
N GLY A 8 2.64 -15.82 -0.64
CA GLY A 8 3.08 -16.96 -1.45
C GLY A 8 3.16 -18.28 -0.69
N ARG A 9 3.07 -18.27 0.65
CA ARG A 9 3.13 -19.47 1.53
C ARG A 9 4.35 -20.38 1.29
N THR A 10 5.43 -19.82 0.76
CA THR A 10 6.62 -20.57 0.37
C THR A 10 7.53 -20.91 1.55
N GLN A 11 7.54 -20.06 2.59
CA GLN A 11 8.44 -20.21 3.72
C GLN A 11 7.77 -19.80 5.03
N PRO A 12 7.39 -20.74 5.89
CA PRO A 12 6.85 -20.47 7.22
C PRO A 12 7.97 -20.01 8.16
N SER A 13 7.65 -19.07 9.05
CA SER A 13 8.54 -18.54 10.09
C SER A 13 7.81 -18.50 11.41
N THR A 14 8.43 -19.01 12.49
CA THR A 14 7.84 -18.94 13.84
C THR A 14 8.46 -17.80 14.63
N ALA A 15 7.61 -16.89 15.14
CA ALA A 15 8.01 -15.70 15.89
C ALA A 15 7.12 -15.48 17.12
N GLN A 16 7.57 -14.66 18.06
CA GLN A 16 6.68 -14.01 19.01
C GLN A 16 5.88 -12.94 18.28
N VAL A 17 4.60 -12.81 18.59
CA VAL A 17 3.73 -11.80 17.96
C VAL A 17 3.10 -10.94 19.06
N LEU A 18 3.33 -9.64 18.99
CA LEU A 18 2.60 -8.62 19.73
C LEU A 18 1.53 -8.03 18.82
N SER A 19 0.29 -8.02 19.27
CA SER A 19 -0.87 -7.48 18.57
C SER A 19 -1.57 -6.51 19.52
N THR A 20 -1.45 -5.21 19.26
CA THR A 20 -1.97 -4.15 20.15
C THR A 20 -2.34 -2.90 19.35
N SER A 21 -3.32 -2.16 19.84
CA SER A 21 -3.68 -0.82 19.34
C SER A 21 -3.01 0.31 20.13
N ASP A 22 -2.19 -0.01 21.13
CA ASP A 22 -1.48 0.97 21.95
C ASP A 22 -0.05 1.19 21.41
N PRO A 23 0.26 2.36 20.79
CA PRO A 23 1.60 2.65 20.30
C PRO A 23 2.65 2.64 21.41
N GLU A 24 2.29 2.99 22.63
CA GLU A 24 3.22 2.96 23.78
C GLU A 24 3.64 1.53 24.13
N GLU A 25 2.75 0.55 23.96
CA GLU A 25 3.10 -0.85 24.13
C GLU A 25 4.08 -1.33 23.05
N ILE A 26 3.91 -0.87 21.81
CA ILE A 26 4.84 -1.15 20.70
C ILE A 26 6.21 -0.56 21.02
N ILE A 27 6.28 0.71 21.45
CA ILE A 27 7.52 1.40 21.82
C ILE A 27 8.24 0.63 22.95
N ARG A 28 7.51 0.27 24.02
CA ARG A 28 8.07 -0.51 25.11
C ARG A 28 8.62 -1.86 24.65
N ALA A 29 7.91 -2.55 23.77
CA ALA A 29 8.35 -3.85 23.25
C ALA A 29 9.64 -3.75 22.42
N VAL A 30 9.79 -2.71 21.58
CA VAL A 30 11.01 -2.44 20.84
C VAL A 30 12.17 -2.14 21.78
N SER A 31 11.98 -1.26 22.76
CA SER A 31 13.00 -0.91 23.75
C SER A 31 13.44 -2.14 24.57
N MET A 32 12.51 -3.00 24.98
CA MET A 32 12.84 -4.24 25.69
C MET A 32 13.71 -5.19 24.85
N VAL A 33 13.43 -5.31 23.56
CA VAL A 33 14.25 -6.12 22.64
C VAL A 33 15.63 -5.49 22.43
N ALA A 34 15.72 -4.17 22.35
CA ALA A 34 16.99 -3.45 22.25
C ALA A 34 17.87 -3.71 23.50
N ASP A 35 17.30 -3.58 24.70
CA ASP A 35 18.00 -3.81 25.96
C ASP A 35 18.47 -5.27 26.11
N ASP A 36 17.58 -6.22 25.82
CA ASP A 36 17.90 -7.65 25.86
C ASP A 36 19.05 -8.01 24.88
N ASN A 37 19.10 -7.35 23.73
CA ASN A 37 20.17 -7.54 22.75
C ASN A 37 21.53 -6.96 23.19
N GLN A 38 21.61 -6.04 24.16
CA GLN A 38 22.88 -5.49 24.62
C GLN A 38 23.75 -6.56 25.27
N THR A 39 23.13 -7.50 26.00
CA THR A 39 23.83 -8.56 26.72
C THR A 39 24.04 -9.85 25.92
N LYS A 40 23.39 -10.00 24.78
CA LYS A 40 23.45 -11.20 23.94
C LYS A 40 24.62 -11.18 22.96
N PRO A 41 25.28 -12.33 22.73
CA PRO A 41 26.22 -12.46 21.63
C PRO A 41 25.49 -12.28 20.28
N SER A 42 26.20 -11.78 19.27
CA SER A 42 25.64 -11.36 17.97
C SER A 42 24.75 -12.42 17.30
N TYR A 43 25.10 -13.70 17.38
CA TYR A 43 24.35 -14.79 16.76
C TYR A 43 23.02 -15.11 17.45
N LEU A 44 22.80 -14.64 18.68
CA LEU A 44 21.54 -14.76 19.42
C LEU A 44 20.68 -13.51 19.36
N LYS A 45 21.19 -12.39 18.86
CA LYS A 45 20.41 -11.16 18.72
C LYS A 45 19.29 -11.38 17.72
N ARG A 46 18.09 -10.88 18.06
CA ARG A 46 16.93 -10.87 17.20
C ARG A 46 16.34 -9.46 17.20
N GLY A 47 15.90 -9.03 16.04
CA GLY A 47 15.26 -7.75 15.87
C GLY A 47 13.75 -7.79 16.07
N VAL A 48 13.13 -6.69 15.70
CA VAL A 48 11.68 -6.53 15.62
C VAL A 48 11.32 -6.17 14.19
N ILE A 49 10.22 -6.71 13.68
CA ILE A 49 9.67 -6.32 12.37
C ILE A 49 8.18 -6.04 12.47
N ALA A 50 7.72 -5.01 11.77
CA ALA A 50 6.31 -4.74 11.60
C ALA A 50 5.68 -5.69 10.57
N ARG A 51 4.42 -6.06 10.78
CA ARG A 51 3.63 -6.84 9.84
C ARG A 51 2.22 -6.25 9.74
N GLY A 52 1.81 -5.90 8.54
CA GLY A 52 0.41 -5.62 8.22
C GLY A 52 -0.33 -6.90 7.80
N ARG A 53 -1.07 -6.85 6.73
CA ARG A 53 -1.91 -7.96 6.22
C ARG A 53 -1.12 -9.14 5.59
N GLY A 54 0.22 -9.12 5.60
CA GLY A 54 1.04 -10.19 5.05
C GLY A 54 0.86 -10.42 3.55
N ARG A 55 0.65 -9.36 2.77
CA ARG A 55 0.37 -9.45 1.32
C ARG A 55 1.62 -9.51 0.44
N SER A 56 2.82 -9.40 1.00
CA SER A 56 4.06 -9.70 0.27
C SER A 56 4.16 -11.19 -0.05
N TYR A 57 4.59 -11.53 -1.26
CA TYR A 57 4.76 -12.93 -1.67
C TYR A 57 5.85 -13.65 -0.88
N GLY A 58 6.97 -12.96 -0.62
CA GLY A 58 8.10 -13.46 0.16
C GLY A 58 7.95 -13.22 1.66
N ASP A 59 9.08 -13.06 2.32
CA ASP A 59 9.27 -13.05 3.77
C ASP A 59 9.65 -11.70 4.42
N PRO A 60 9.45 -10.51 3.80
CA PRO A 60 9.93 -9.24 4.38
C PRO A 60 9.32 -8.94 5.76
N ALA A 61 8.15 -9.48 6.08
CA ALA A 61 7.49 -9.35 7.38
C ALA A 61 7.60 -10.62 8.23
N ALA A 62 8.65 -11.42 8.02
CA ALA A 62 8.99 -12.59 8.82
C ALA A 62 10.19 -12.31 9.73
N ASN A 63 10.23 -12.92 10.92
CA ASN A 63 11.30 -12.75 11.87
C ASN A 63 11.45 -14.01 12.73
N SER A 64 12.11 -15.01 12.18
CA SER A 64 12.26 -16.32 12.85
C SER A 64 12.94 -16.20 14.21
N GLY A 65 12.27 -16.61 15.27
CA GLY A 65 12.76 -16.55 16.64
C GLY A 65 12.82 -15.15 17.26
N GLY A 66 12.38 -14.10 16.53
CA GLY A 66 12.31 -12.72 17.00
C GLY A 66 10.89 -12.26 17.31
N LEU A 67 10.69 -10.95 17.35
CA LEU A 67 9.40 -10.30 17.62
C LEU A 67 8.81 -9.74 16.31
N VAL A 68 7.56 -10.06 16.07
CA VAL A 68 6.73 -9.46 15.01
C VAL A 68 5.66 -8.60 15.65
N ILE A 69 5.55 -7.35 15.25
CA ILE A 69 4.46 -6.46 15.66
C ILE A 69 3.35 -6.56 14.62
N ASP A 70 2.21 -7.10 15.03
CA ASP A 70 0.99 -7.08 14.23
C ASP A 70 0.39 -5.67 14.28
N MET A 71 0.46 -4.98 13.15
CA MET A 71 0.03 -3.58 13.03
C MET A 71 -1.46 -3.42 12.75
N GLU A 72 -2.20 -4.50 12.48
CA GLU A 72 -3.61 -4.40 12.11
C GLU A 72 -4.50 -3.73 13.18
N PRO A 73 -4.26 -3.91 14.49
CA PRO A 73 -5.05 -3.22 15.51
C PRO A 73 -4.79 -1.71 15.62
N LEU A 74 -3.62 -1.23 15.18
CA LEU A 74 -3.30 0.21 15.16
C LEU A 74 -3.88 0.81 13.88
N ASN A 75 -5.20 1.08 13.85
CA ASN A 75 -5.94 1.34 12.62
C ASN A 75 -6.92 2.52 12.70
N THR A 76 -6.58 3.55 13.45
CA THR A 76 -7.37 4.78 13.56
C THR A 76 -7.15 5.68 12.36
N ILE A 77 -8.23 6.22 11.80
CA ILE A 77 -8.21 7.37 10.89
C ILE A 77 -8.41 8.60 11.75
N HIS A 78 -7.35 9.41 11.95
CA HIS A 78 -7.37 10.55 12.85
C HIS A 78 -8.08 11.75 12.24
N SER A 79 -7.80 12.04 10.96
CA SER A 79 -8.47 13.12 10.23
C SER A 79 -8.53 12.87 8.73
N ILE A 80 -9.55 13.43 8.11
CA ILE A 80 -9.70 13.55 6.65
C ILE A 80 -10.01 15.02 6.39
N ASP A 81 -9.12 15.73 5.71
CA ASP A 81 -9.32 17.11 5.33
C ASP A 81 -9.66 17.20 3.83
N PRO A 82 -10.93 17.47 3.48
CA PRO A 82 -11.33 17.56 2.08
C PRO A 82 -10.79 18.81 1.38
N ASP A 83 -10.41 19.87 2.12
CA ASP A 83 -9.92 21.11 1.53
C ASP A 83 -8.48 20.97 1.05
N THR A 84 -7.63 20.29 1.82
CA THR A 84 -6.23 20.02 1.46
C THR A 84 -6.06 18.67 0.77
N ALA A 85 -7.05 17.78 0.82
CA ALA A 85 -6.98 16.38 0.41
C ALA A 85 -5.94 15.57 1.22
N ILE A 86 -5.63 15.99 2.44
CA ILE A 86 -4.70 15.27 3.33
C ILE A 86 -5.50 14.40 4.30
N VAL A 87 -5.01 13.19 4.49
CA VAL A 87 -5.50 12.28 5.54
C VAL A 87 -4.38 11.95 6.50
N ASP A 88 -4.75 11.75 7.77
CA ASP A 88 -3.84 11.39 8.85
C ASP A 88 -4.32 10.07 9.45
N VAL A 89 -3.50 9.05 9.39
CA VAL A 89 -3.90 7.67 9.65
C VAL A 89 -2.81 6.86 10.34
N ASP A 90 -3.22 5.91 11.17
CA ASP A 90 -2.33 4.89 11.71
C ASP A 90 -1.84 3.93 10.61
N ALA A 91 -0.65 3.39 10.79
CA ALA A 91 -0.01 2.51 9.81
C ALA A 91 -0.75 1.19 9.56
N GLY A 92 -1.60 0.74 10.49
CA GLY A 92 -2.43 -0.46 10.36
C GLY A 92 -3.75 -0.25 9.60
N VAL A 93 -4.14 1.01 9.30
CA VAL A 93 -5.31 1.28 8.45
C VAL A 93 -5.10 0.65 7.09
N THR A 94 -6.09 -0.11 6.59
CA THR A 94 -6.02 -0.68 5.25
C THR A 94 -6.47 0.33 4.20
N LEU A 95 -5.99 0.18 2.96
CA LEU A 95 -6.48 0.98 1.83
C LEU A 95 -8.00 0.82 1.64
N ASP A 96 -8.56 -0.36 1.94
CA ASP A 96 -10.00 -0.60 1.92
C ASP A 96 -10.76 0.29 2.93
N GLN A 97 -10.26 0.36 4.18
CA GLN A 97 -10.85 1.23 5.21
C GLN A 97 -10.71 2.70 4.83
N LEU A 98 -9.53 3.11 4.36
CA LEU A 98 -9.28 4.49 3.95
C LEU A 98 -10.16 4.91 2.77
N MET A 99 -10.28 4.07 1.72
CA MET A 99 -11.16 4.33 0.58
C MET A 99 -12.61 4.55 1.01
N LYS A 100 -13.13 3.68 1.88
CA LYS A 100 -14.51 3.78 2.37
C LYS A 100 -14.75 5.04 3.19
N ALA A 101 -13.76 5.45 3.98
CA ALA A 101 -13.86 6.64 4.82
C ALA A 101 -13.68 7.94 4.02
N ALA A 102 -12.81 7.95 3.01
CA ALA A 102 -12.45 9.15 2.26
C ALA A 102 -13.39 9.45 1.07
N LEU A 103 -13.99 8.42 0.45
CA LEU A 103 -14.89 8.60 -0.70
C LEU A 103 -16.05 9.58 -0.45
N PRO A 104 -16.74 9.58 0.71
CA PRO A 104 -17.80 10.56 0.98
C PRO A 104 -17.35 12.02 0.92
N TYR A 105 -16.05 12.26 1.03
CA TYR A 105 -15.42 13.58 0.92
C TYR A 105 -14.86 13.87 -0.49
N GLY A 106 -15.17 13.03 -1.47
CA GLY A 106 -14.63 13.15 -2.84
C GLY A 106 -13.14 12.88 -2.93
N LEU A 107 -12.62 11.99 -2.09
CA LEU A 107 -11.20 11.63 -2.04
C LEU A 107 -11.00 10.14 -2.34
N TRP A 108 -10.01 9.86 -3.18
CA TRP A 108 -9.60 8.52 -3.61
C TRP A 108 -8.14 8.25 -3.25
N VAL A 109 -7.79 7.01 -2.96
CA VAL A 109 -6.39 6.64 -2.71
C VAL A 109 -5.53 6.91 -3.95
N PRO A 110 -4.35 7.54 -3.77
CA PRO A 110 -3.54 7.97 -4.92
C PRO A 110 -2.95 6.80 -5.70
N VAL A 111 -2.61 5.72 -5.03
CA VAL A 111 -2.06 4.50 -5.62
C VAL A 111 -2.76 3.30 -5.00
N LEU A 112 -3.28 2.40 -5.85
CA LEU A 112 -3.96 1.18 -5.42
C LEU A 112 -3.29 -0.04 -6.08
N PRO A 113 -2.66 -0.94 -5.28
CA PRO A 113 -2.04 -2.15 -5.81
C PRO A 113 -3.09 -3.20 -6.21
N GLY A 114 -2.68 -4.40 -6.57
CA GLY A 114 -3.57 -5.49 -6.97
C GLY A 114 -4.64 -5.88 -5.93
N THR A 115 -4.48 -5.47 -4.69
CA THR A 115 -5.48 -5.64 -3.63
C THR A 115 -5.55 -4.42 -2.72
N ARG A 116 -6.76 -4.03 -2.31
CA ARG A 116 -6.98 -2.99 -1.32
C ARG A 116 -6.77 -3.44 0.13
N GLN A 117 -6.51 -4.74 0.35
CA GLN A 117 -6.25 -5.33 1.66
C GLN A 117 -4.77 -5.22 2.06
N VAL A 118 -4.18 -4.05 1.87
CA VAL A 118 -2.83 -3.67 2.27
C VAL A 118 -2.93 -2.54 3.29
N THR A 119 -2.15 -2.61 4.36
CA THR A 119 -2.10 -1.53 5.38
C THR A 119 -1.25 -0.36 4.88
N ILE A 120 -1.45 0.83 5.45
CA ILE A 120 -0.68 2.04 5.09
C ILE A 120 0.82 1.80 5.29
N GLY A 121 1.25 1.28 6.45
CA GLY A 121 2.67 0.92 6.66
C GLY A 121 3.15 -0.14 5.68
N GLY A 122 2.26 -1.11 5.32
CA GLY A 122 2.53 -2.11 4.29
C GLY A 122 2.50 -1.58 2.86
N ALA A 123 1.97 -0.39 2.62
CA ALA A 123 2.04 0.32 1.34
C ALA A 123 3.33 1.14 1.23
N ILE A 124 3.75 1.80 2.32
CA ILE A 124 4.96 2.62 2.36
C ILE A 124 6.22 1.75 2.36
N GLY A 125 6.27 0.72 3.22
CA GLY A 125 7.47 -0.11 3.39
C GLY A 125 8.01 -0.73 2.10
N PRO A 126 7.20 -1.35 1.23
CA PRO A 126 7.62 -1.83 -0.09
C PRO A 126 7.45 -0.79 -1.22
N ASP A 127 7.05 0.44 -0.92
CA ASP A 127 6.75 1.49 -1.89
C ASP A 127 5.87 0.98 -3.03
N ILE A 128 4.67 0.54 -2.70
CA ILE A 128 3.78 -0.11 -3.66
C ILE A 128 3.50 0.78 -4.88
N HIS A 129 3.32 0.16 -6.02
CA HIS A 129 2.80 0.76 -7.23
C HIS A 129 1.41 0.22 -7.59
N GLY A 130 0.71 0.93 -8.45
CA GLY A 130 -0.62 0.57 -8.96
C GLY A 130 -0.67 0.55 -10.49
N LYS A 131 -1.86 0.34 -11.02
CA LYS A 131 -2.13 0.41 -12.46
C LYS A 131 -2.03 1.83 -13.04
N ASN A 132 -1.78 2.81 -12.17
CA ASN A 132 -1.57 4.22 -12.51
C ASN A 132 -0.11 4.67 -12.32
N HIS A 133 0.84 3.73 -12.28
CA HIS A 133 2.24 4.05 -12.00
C HIS A 133 2.83 5.04 -13.01
N HIS A 134 2.47 4.94 -14.30
CA HIS A 134 2.92 5.84 -15.36
C HIS A 134 2.44 7.30 -15.18
N SER A 135 1.38 7.53 -14.41
CA SER A 135 0.80 8.86 -14.14
C SER A 135 1.03 9.35 -12.70
N ALA A 136 0.93 8.46 -11.71
CA ALA A 136 0.96 8.79 -10.29
C ALA A 136 2.27 8.41 -9.58
N GLY A 137 3.13 7.62 -10.21
CA GLY A 137 4.32 7.07 -9.54
C GLY A 137 3.97 6.00 -8.52
N SER A 138 4.80 5.87 -7.49
CA SER A 138 4.62 4.94 -6.38
C SER A 138 3.94 5.61 -5.17
N PHE A 139 3.60 4.81 -4.18
CA PHE A 139 2.84 5.28 -3.00
C PHE A 139 3.61 6.32 -2.19
N GLY A 140 4.94 6.18 -2.08
CA GLY A 140 5.80 7.10 -1.35
C GLY A 140 5.77 8.54 -1.88
N ASN A 141 5.48 8.75 -3.16
CA ASN A 141 5.32 10.10 -3.74
C ASN A 141 4.16 10.90 -3.13
N HIS A 142 3.22 10.22 -2.49
CA HIS A 142 2.01 10.79 -1.90
C HIS A 142 2.05 10.85 -0.37
N VAL A 143 3.12 10.35 0.26
CA VAL A 143 3.32 10.44 1.70
C VAL A 143 3.90 11.81 2.04
N ARG A 144 3.22 12.55 2.92
CA ARG A 144 3.64 13.91 3.33
C ARG A 144 4.46 13.91 4.60
N SER A 145 4.15 12.99 5.52
CA SER A 145 4.96 12.75 6.71
C SER A 145 4.72 11.35 7.25
N MET A 146 5.62 10.88 8.12
CA MET A 146 5.42 9.67 8.88
C MET A 146 6.07 9.75 10.26
N GLU A 147 5.52 9.01 11.21
CA GLU A 147 6.14 8.72 12.51
C GLU A 147 6.81 7.36 12.45
N LEU A 148 8.13 7.34 12.62
CA LEU A 148 8.96 6.15 12.57
C LEU A 148 9.53 5.82 13.97
N LEU A 149 9.17 4.67 14.51
CA LEU A 149 9.78 4.11 15.70
C LEU A 149 11.07 3.38 15.32
N VAL A 150 12.22 3.90 15.71
CA VAL A 150 13.53 3.31 15.42
C VAL A 150 13.97 2.33 16.52
N ALA A 151 15.04 1.59 16.26
CA ALA A 151 15.47 0.47 17.10
C ALA A 151 15.88 0.84 18.54
N ASP A 152 16.21 2.10 18.82
CA ASP A 152 16.55 2.60 20.15
C ASP A 152 15.32 3.09 20.94
N GLY A 153 14.12 2.93 20.41
CA GLY A 153 12.86 3.29 21.06
C GLY A 153 12.42 4.74 20.83
N ARG A 154 13.18 5.55 20.09
CA ARG A 154 12.73 6.91 19.72
C ARG A 154 11.71 6.85 18.61
N VAL A 155 10.75 7.75 18.67
CA VAL A 155 9.82 8.03 17.55
C VAL A 155 10.30 9.30 16.85
N LEU A 156 10.59 9.19 15.57
CA LEU A 156 11.07 10.28 14.74
C LEU A 156 9.94 10.77 13.81
N HIS A 157 9.82 12.08 13.67
CA HIS A 157 8.93 12.67 12.68
C HIS A 157 9.70 12.92 11.39
N LEU A 158 9.27 12.30 10.29
CA LEU A 158 9.96 12.33 9.00
C LEU A 158 9.09 12.95 7.92
N GLU A 159 9.71 13.77 7.06
CA GLU A 159 9.10 14.36 5.88
C GLU A 159 10.05 14.24 4.66
N PRO A 160 9.52 14.23 3.42
CA PRO A 160 10.35 14.08 2.22
C PRO A 160 11.42 15.19 2.05
N ALA A 161 11.13 16.41 2.52
CA ALA A 161 12.02 17.55 2.45
C ALA A 161 12.96 17.71 3.66
N GLY A 162 12.83 16.83 4.65
CA GLY A 162 13.59 16.84 5.89
C GLY A 162 12.86 17.48 7.07
N THR A 163 13.29 17.09 8.27
CA THR A 163 12.81 17.56 9.58
C THR A 163 14.00 17.73 10.52
N PRO A 164 13.83 18.26 11.75
CA PRO A 164 14.90 18.26 12.74
C PRO A 164 15.44 16.86 13.07
N ASP A 165 14.60 15.81 12.96
CA ASP A 165 14.98 14.41 13.19
C ASP A 165 15.69 13.77 11.99
N ASP A 166 15.48 14.30 10.79
CA ASP A 166 16.02 13.83 9.51
C ASP A 166 16.26 15.03 8.57
N PRO A 167 17.35 15.80 8.78
CA PRO A 167 17.50 17.13 8.16
C PRO A 167 17.52 17.17 6.63
N ASP A 168 17.88 16.08 5.98
CA ASP A 168 17.93 15.98 4.52
C ASP A 168 16.88 15.04 3.91
N GLY A 169 15.96 14.52 4.75
CA GLY A 169 14.93 13.57 4.32
C GLY A 169 15.47 12.18 3.92
N SER A 170 16.74 11.90 4.20
CA SER A 170 17.37 10.65 3.76
C SER A 170 16.76 9.42 4.43
N LEU A 171 16.40 9.51 5.71
CA LEU A 171 15.75 8.42 6.45
C LEU A 171 14.30 8.23 5.99
N PHE A 172 13.59 9.32 5.68
CA PHE A 172 12.26 9.23 5.06
C PHE A 172 12.33 8.37 3.80
N TRP A 173 13.21 8.74 2.86
CA TRP A 173 13.34 8.01 1.59
C TRP A 173 13.96 6.61 1.73
N ALA A 174 14.79 6.38 2.74
CA ALA A 174 15.26 5.03 3.07
C ALA A 174 14.17 4.14 3.68
N THR A 175 13.13 4.74 4.27
CA THR A 175 11.98 4.02 4.85
C THR A 175 10.95 3.67 3.77
N VAL A 176 10.73 4.57 2.82
CA VAL A 176 9.94 4.31 1.61
C VAL A 176 10.67 3.25 0.77
N GLY A 177 10.08 2.07 0.62
CA GLY A 177 10.73 0.93 -0.04
C GLY A 177 11.75 0.17 0.83
N GLY A 178 11.97 0.58 2.09
CA GLY A 178 12.95 -0.01 3.00
C GLY A 178 12.52 -1.34 3.64
N MET A 179 11.38 -1.89 3.26
CA MET A 179 10.84 -3.18 3.71
C MET A 179 10.71 -3.32 5.24
N GLY A 180 10.57 -2.19 5.98
CA GLY A 180 10.49 -2.16 7.44
C GLY A 180 11.83 -2.32 8.16
N LEU A 181 12.96 -2.26 7.45
CA LEU A 181 14.29 -2.45 8.04
C LEU A 181 14.83 -1.19 8.74
N THR A 182 14.28 -0.01 8.45
CA THR A 182 14.64 1.26 9.09
C THR A 182 13.96 1.46 10.45
N GLY A 183 12.78 0.85 10.63
CA GLY A 183 11.96 0.98 11.82
C GLY A 183 10.52 0.56 11.59
N ILE A 184 9.65 0.90 12.56
CA ILE A 184 8.22 0.62 12.52
C ILE A 184 7.48 1.93 12.27
N ILE A 185 6.78 2.03 11.14
CA ILE A 185 5.90 3.17 10.85
C ILE A 185 4.68 3.04 11.77
N LEU A 186 4.43 4.05 12.59
CA LEU A 186 3.27 4.09 13.49
C LEU A 186 2.10 4.84 12.85
N ARG A 187 2.37 5.97 12.18
CA ARG A 187 1.39 6.90 11.65
C ARG A 187 1.93 7.57 10.38
N ALA A 188 1.06 7.99 9.49
CA ALA A 188 1.45 8.73 8.29
C ALA A 188 0.36 9.71 7.85
N THR A 189 0.78 10.81 7.21
CA THR A 189 -0.10 11.70 6.47
C THR A 189 0.06 11.46 4.97
N ILE A 190 -1.06 11.38 4.27
CA ILE A 190 -1.10 11.01 2.86
C ILE A 190 -1.94 12.02 2.09
N GLU A 191 -1.42 12.48 0.96
CA GLU A 191 -2.20 13.27 0.01
C GLU A 191 -3.04 12.35 -0.86
N MET A 192 -4.34 12.58 -0.84
CA MET A 192 -5.33 11.82 -1.57
C MET A 192 -5.59 12.44 -2.95
N THR A 193 -6.08 11.64 -3.89
CA THR A 193 -6.53 12.12 -5.19
C THR A 193 -7.98 12.59 -5.08
N ARG A 194 -8.32 13.76 -5.65
CA ARG A 194 -9.70 14.23 -5.71
C ARG A 194 -10.48 13.45 -6.77
N THR A 195 -11.73 13.15 -6.47
CA THR A 195 -12.63 12.47 -7.39
C THR A 195 -14.05 13.00 -7.26
N GLU A 196 -14.78 13.05 -8.36
CA GLU A 196 -16.20 13.37 -8.40
C GLU A 196 -17.07 12.12 -8.22
N THR A 197 -16.51 10.94 -8.52
CA THR A 197 -17.27 9.68 -8.49
C THR A 197 -16.42 8.53 -7.97
N ALA A 198 -17.07 7.45 -7.56
CA ALA A 198 -16.44 6.17 -7.19
C ALA A 198 -16.36 5.18 -8.37
N TYR A 199 -16.53 5.66 -9.59
CA TYR A 199 -16.65 4.84 -10.78
C TYR A 199 -15.54 5.13 -11.79
N PHE A 200 -15.24 4.14 -12.61
CA PHE A 200 -14.26 4.25 -13.69
C PHE A 200 -14.96 4.15 -15.03
N ILE A 201 -14.50 4.96 -15.99
CA ILE A 201 -14.73 4.70 -17.41
C ILE A 201 -13.48 3.99 -17.93
N ALA A 202 -13.68 2.85 -18.58
CA ALA A 202 -12.59 2.03 -19.06
C ALA A 202 -12.87 1.49 -20.45
N ASP A 203 -11.84 1.51 -21.30
CA ASP A 203 -11.79 0.84 -22.58
C ASP A 203 -11.17 -0.55 -22.42
N GLY A 204 -11.66 -1.51 -23.20
CA GLY A 204 -11.15 -2.87 -23.24
C GLY A 204 -10.71 -3.24 -24.64
N ASP A 205 -9.46 -3.73 -24.76
CA ASP A 205 -8.85 -4.15 -26.01
C ASP A 205 -8.32 -5.59 -25.90
N VAL A 206 -8.14 -6.24 -27.06
CA VAL A 206 -7.55 -7.57 -27.17
C VAL A 206 -6.44 -7.52 -28.21
N THR A 207 -5.27 -8.03 -27.84
CA THR A 207 -4.15 -8.26 -28.74
C THR A 207 -3.88 -9.75 -28.89
N HIS A 208 -3.36 -10.19 -30.04
CA HIS A 208 -3.25 -11.61 -30.37
C HIS A 208 -1.80 -12.12 -30.36
N THR A 209 -0.82 -11.21 -30.30
CA THR A 209 0.61 -11.54 -30.27
C THR A 209 1.35 -10.61 -29.29
N LEU A 210 2.57 -10.99 -28.92
CA LEU A 210 3.44 -10.16 -28.11
C LEU A 210 3.78 -8.83 -28.81
N ASP A 211 4.04 -8.88 -30.10
CA ASP A 211 4.39 -7.68 -30.88
C ASP A 211 3.23 -6.68 -30.93
N GLU A 212 2.00 -7.17 -31.10
CA GLU A 212 0.80 -6.32 -31.01
C GLU A 212 0.64 -5.71 -29.61
N THR A 213 0.87 -6.48 -28.54
CA THR A 213 0.77 -5.99 -27.16
C THR A 213 1.82 -4.92 -26.90
N ILE A 214 3.06 -5.13 -27.33
CA ILE A 214 4.14 -4.13 -27.20
C ILE A 214 3.81 -2.88 -28.01
N ALA A 215 3.38 -3.02 -29.26
CA ALA A 215 3.00 -1.90 -30.10
C ALA A 215 1.86 -1.08 -29.51
N PHE A 216 0.84 -1.75 -28.94
CA PHE A 216 -0.29 -1.12 -28.29
C PHE A 216 0.13 -0.23 -27.09
N HIS A 217 1.04 -0.71 -26.23
CA HIS A 217 1.55 0.06 -25.09
C HIS A 217 2.64 1.07 -25.46
N SER A 218 3.12 1.05 -26.72
CA SER A 218 4.20 1.94 -27.19
C SER A 218 3.72 3.03 -28.16
N ASP A 219 2.43 3.09 -28.47
CA ASP A 219 1.84 4.03 -29.44
C ASP A 219 1.67 5.46 -28.88
N GLY A 220 1.99 5.67 -27.60
CA GLY A 220 1.87 6.96 -26.90
C GLY A 220 0.47 7.27 -26.39
N SER A 221 -0.53 6.43 -26.63
CA SER A 221 -1.91 6.66 -26.17
C SER A 221 -2.13 6.48 -24.66
N GLU A 222 -1.20 5.87 -23.96
CA GLU A 222 -1.24 5.67 -22.50
C GLU A 222 -1.43 6.98 -21.72
N VAL A 223 -0.93 8.10 -22.25
CA VAL A 223 -1.08 9.43 -21.60
C VAL A 223 -2.54 9.88 -21.46
N ASN A 224 -3.45 9.29 -22.21
CA ASN A 224 -4.88 9.61 -22.17
C ASN A 224 -5.62 8.89 -21.03
N TYR A 225 -4.96 7.96 -20.33
CA TYR A 225 -5.56 7.13 -19.30
C TYR A 225 -4.77 7.24 -18.00
N THR A 226 -5.50 7.37 -16.89
CA THR A 226 -4.88 7.37 -15.57
C THR A 226 -4.44 5.97 -15.16
N TYR A 227 -5.19 4.94 -15.56
CA TYR A 227 -4.95 3.54 -15.20
C TYR A 227 -4.84 2.69 -16.46
N SER A 228 -3.84 1.79 -16.48
CA SER A 228 -3.63 0.83 -17.54
C SER A 228 -3.20 -0.52 -16.97
N SER A 229 -3.72 -1.59 -17.52
CA SER A 229 -3.30 -2.95 -17.16
C SER A 229 -3.56 -3.93 -18.29
N ALA A 230 -2.66 -4.90 -18.41
CA ALA A 230 -2.80 -6.02 -19.35
C ALA A 230 -2.72 -7.36 -18.60
N TRP A 231 -3.58 -8.28 -18.98
CA TRP A 231 -3.45 -9.71 -18.66
C TRP A 231 -2.96 -10.39 -19.93
N PHE A 232 -1.74 -10.89 -19.91
CA PHE A 232 -1.12 -11.50 -21.08
C PHE A 232 -0.73 -12.97 -20.83
N ASP A 233 -0.77 -13.75 -21.91
CA ASP A 233 -0.32 -15.14 -21.88
C ASP A 233 1.21 -15.19 -21.95
N ALA A 234 1.83 -15.66 -20.87
CA ALA A 234 3.27 -15.82 -20.74
C ALA A 234 3.73 -17.29 -20.90
N ILE A 235 2.83 -18.22 -21.26
CA ILE A 235 3.08 -19.67 -21.21
C ILE A 235 3.01 -20.29 -22.60
N SER A 236 2.09 -19.85 -23.45
CA SER A 236 1.89 -20.41 -24.79
C SER A 236 3.11 -20.24 -25.68
N ALA A 237 3.25 -21.13 -26.66
CA ALA A 237 4.24 -20.96 -27.72
C ALA A 237 3.79 -19.89 -28.73
N PRO A 238 4.73 -19.25 -29.46
CA PRO A 238 4.35 -18.38 -30.59
C PRO A 238 3.47 -19.11 -31.60
N PRO A 239 2.47 -18.42 -32.23
CA PRO A 239 2.25 -16.97 -32.19
C PRO A 239 1.40 -16.47 -31.00
N ALA A 240 0.81 -17.35 -30.19
CA ALA A 240 -0.11 -16.97 -29.11
C ALA A 240 0.59 -16.38 -27.88
N LEU A 241 1.91 -16.57 -27.74
CA LEU A 241 2.69 -15.94 -26.67
C LEU A 241 2.48 -14.42 -26.70
N GLY A 242 2.13 -13.85 -25.52
CA GLY A 242 1.96 -12.42 -25.34
C GLY A 242 0.62 -11.85 -25.80
N GLN A 243 -0.31 -12.70 -26.29
CA GLN A 243 -1.70 -12.25 -26.46
C GLN A 243 -2.24 -11.70 -25.14
N ALA A 244 -3.00 -10.61 -25.20
CA ALA A 244 -3.45 -9.93 -23.99
C ALA A 244 -4.88 -9.44 -24.07
N THR A 245 -5.50 -9.35 -22.88
CA THR A 245 -6.67 -8.50 -22.66
C THR A 245 -6.18 -7.25 -21.91
N ILE A 246 -6.42 -6.08 -22.49
CA ILE A 246 -5.95 -4.80 -21.99
C ILE A 246 -7.16 -4.01 -21.49
N SER A 247 -7.00 -3.36 -20.33
CA SER A 247 -7.99 -2.45 -19.79
C SER A 247 -7.32 -1.14 -19.42
N ARG A 248 -7.79 -0.03 -19.96
CA ARG A 248 -7.31 1.32 -19.70
C ARG A 248 -8.48 2.21 -19.31
N GLY A 249 -8.29 3.10 -18.33
CA GLY A 249 -9.39 3.94 -17.89
C GLY A 249 -8.98 5.03 -16.93
N SER A 250 -9.98 5.83 -16.55
CA SER A 250 -9.83 6.92 -15.57
C SER A 250 -11.05 6.98 -14.65
N LEU A 251 -10.92 7.63 -13.51
CA LEU A 251 -12.06 7.96 -12.67
C LEU A 251 -13.06 8.81 -13.49
N ALA A 252 -14.32 8.40 -13.51
CA ALA A 252 -15.37 9.10 -14.25
C ALA A 252 -15.68 10.45 -13.61
N THR A 253 -15.86 11.48 -14.43
CA THR A 253 -16.49 12.72 -13.97
C THR A 253 -17.98 12.51 -13.69
N LEU A 254 -18.60 13.43 -12.96
CA LEU A 254 -20.03 13.34 -12.71
C LEU A 254 -20.85 13.43 -14.01
N ASP A 255 -20.42 14.27 -14.97
CA ASP A 255 -21.09 14.41 -16.27
C ASP A 255 -21.02 13.10 -17.07
N GLN A 256 -19.84 12.47 -17.12
CA GLN A 256 -19.68 11.16 -17.78
C GLN A 256 -20.55 10.10 -17.09
N LEU A 257 -20.58 10.07 -15.76
CA LEU A 257 -21.42 9.12 -15.03
C LEU A 257 -22.93 9.37 -15.32
N GLN A 258 -23.32 10.63 -15.42
CA GLN A 258 -24.70 11.03 -15.78
C GLN A 258 -25.07 10.55 -17.18
N GLU A 259 -24.15 10.67 -18.15
CA GLU A 259 -24.35 10.26 -19.53
C GLU A 259 -24.44 8.74 -19.67
N TYR A 260 -23.48 8.00 -19.13
CA TYR A 260 -23.36 6.56 -19.37
C TYR A 260 -24.12 5.69 -18.36
N ALA A 261 -24.31 6.18 -17.14
CA ALA A 261 -24.97 5.43 -16.07
C ALA A 261 -25.79 6.32 -15.12
N PRO A 262 -26.86 6.99 -15.58
CA PRO A 262 -27.59 8.01 -14.82
C PRO A 262 -28.20 7.50 -13.51
N LYS A 263 -28.42 6.19 -13.38
CA LYS A 263 -28.86 5.60 -12.10
C LYS A 263 -27.79 5.66 -11.02
N LEU A 264 -26.51 5.51 -11.38
CA LEU A 264 -25.37 5.57 -10.48
C LEU A 264 -25.03 7.00 -10.08
N ALA A 265 -25.29 7.97 -10.96
CA ALA A 265 -25.07 9.39 -10.72
C ALA A 265 -25.95 9.99 -9.58
N LYS A 266 -26.96 9.24 -9.09
CA LYS A 266 -27.76 9.63 -7.94
C LYS A 266 -27.00 9.53 -6.60
N ASP A 267 -25.98 8.69 -6.55
CA ASP A 267 -25.09 8.53 -5.40
C ASP A 267 -23.67 8.25 -5.92
N PRO A 268 -23.02 9.28 -6.50
CA PRO A 268 -21.83 9.10 -7.31
C PRO A 268 -20.60 8.65 -6.50
N LEU A 269 -20.57 8.93 -5.19
CA LEU A 269 -19.46 8.58 -4.30
C LEU A 269 -19.72 7.29 -3.51
N LYS A 270 -20.80 6.57 -3.82
CA LYS A 270 -21.11 5.32 -3.15
C LYS A 270 -20.09 4.23 -3.49
N PHE A 271 -19.47 3.69 -2.46
CA PHE A 271 -18.56 2.56 -2.61
C PHE A 271 -19.34 1.26 -2.86
N ASN A 272 -19.32 0.78 -4.09
CA ASN A 272 -20.03 -0.43 -4.54
C ASN A 272 -19.08 -1.52 -5.03
N ALA A 273 -17.91 -1.67 -4.41
CA ALA A 273 -17.04 -2.79 -4.79
C ALA A 273 -17.71 -4.12 -4.44
N PRO A 274 -17.94 -5.01 -5.41
CA PRO A 274 -18.47 -6.32 -5.11
C PRO A 274 -17.51 -7.08 -4.18
N GLN A 275 -18.03 -7.78 -3.21
CA GLN A 275 -17.26 -8.76 -2.42
C GLN A 275 -17.02 -10.00 -3.28
N LEU A 276 -16.20 -9.86 -4.32
CA LEU A 276 -16.05 -10.89 -5.35
C LEU A 276 -15.20 -12.08 -4.91
N LEU A 277 -14.35 -11.92 -3.90
CA LEU A 277 -13.54 -13.02 -3.35
C LEU A 277 -13.17 -12.69 -1.90
N THR A 278 -13.79 -13.35 -0.94
CA THR A 278 -13.13 -13.62 0.32
C THR A 278 -12.04 -14.64 0.03
N VAL A 279 -10.81 -14.22 -0.11
CA VAL A 279 -9.69 -15.13 -0.08
C VAL A 279 -9.55 -15.56 1.38
N PRO A 280 -9.63 -16.86 1.70
CA PRO A 280 -9.42 -17.32 3.07
C PRO A 280 -8.04 -16.87 3.56
N ASP A 281 -7.98 -16.43 4.82
CA ASP A 281 -6.74 -16.09 5.51
C ASP A 281 -5.79 -17.29 5.59
#